data_9d644896d21bafcb7e22d41ff45265a4
#
_entry.id   9d644896d21bafcb7e22d41ff45265a4
#
_cell.length_a   1.000
_cell.length_b   1.000
_cell.length_c   1.000
_cell.angle_alpha   90.00
_cell.angle_beta   90.00
_cell.angle_gamma   90.00
#
_symmetry.space_group_name_H-M   'P 1'
#
loop_
_entity.id
_entity.type
_entity.pdbx_description
1 polymer ?
#
loop_
_entity_poly.entity_id
_entity_poly.type
_entity_poly.pdbx_seq_one_letter_code
_entity_poly.pdbx_strand_id
1 'polypeptide(L)'
;MPQSDPENRMKDYLQKIAAGPRLSKNLSTAEAEDALSLILNNQVSKVRAGVFLIAARMKLETIPENIGYWKALQKHISPATVHFNQILQIADPFDGFQRIPYFGFYVIPVIAQLGLPVYGHSALPLPPKFGITFEDLLQNHYKIGQGEYRITLLEKHPFSYLSTSDTLPQLEALRSLRTEIVKRPMLATLEKILLPVKARRNILATTYFHRGYESALTEIGKLSQFDKVIVGNGMEG
;
A
#
# COMPACT_ATOMS: atom_id res chain seq x y z
N MET A 1 -1.03 -10.29 -31.52
CA MET A 1 -0.44 -9.00 -31.92
C MET A 1 0.72 -8.72 -30.97
N PRO A 2 1.89 -8.29 -31.43
CA PRO A 2 2.94 -7.87 -30.51
C PRO A 2 2.39 -6.74 -29.63
N GLN A 3 2.58 -6.85 -28.32
CA GLN A 3 2.23 -5.77 -27.41
C GLN A 3 2.97 -4.49 -27.84
N SER A 4 2.25 -3.38 -27.98
CA SER A 4 2.87 -2.09 -28.28
C SER A 4 3.92 -1.75 -27.20
N ASP A 5 4.95 -1.01 -27.60
CA ASP A 5 6.03 -0.55 -26.74
C ASP A 5 5.50 0.04 -25.41
N PRO A 6 6.09 -0.34 -24.25
CA PRO A 6 5.66 0.15 -22.92
C PRO A 6 5.50 1.67 -22.83
N GLU A 7 6.45 2.42 -23.39
CA GLU A 7 6.40 3.88 -23.40
C GLU A 7 5.22 4.43 -24.21
N ASN A 8 4.86 3.78 -25.33
CA ASN A 8 3.70 4.18 -26.12
C ASN A 8 2.38 3.89 -25.38
N ARG A 9 2.26 2.72 -24.73
CA ARG A 9 1.09 2.42 -23.90
C ARG A 9 0.91 3.44 -22.77
N MET A 10 1.99 3.76 -22.06
CA MET A 10 1.95 4.79 -21.01
C MET A 10 1.56 6.16 -21.56
N LYS A 11 2.04 6.53 -22.75
CA LYS A 11 1.62 7.77 -23.44
C LYS A 11 0.11 7.79 -23.65
N ASP A 12 -0.47 6.70 -24.14
CA ASP A 12 -1.91 6.60 -24.40
C ASP A 12 -2.72 6.74 -23.10
N TYR A 13 -2.26 6.11 -22.01
CA TYR A 13 -2.89 6.25 -20.69
C TYR A 13 -2.81 7.69 -20.17
N LEU A 14 -1.66 8.34 -20.31
CA LEU A 14 -1.50 9.73 -19.93
C LEU A 14 -2.42 10.68 -20.73
N GLN A 15 -2.56 10.47 -22.04
CA GLN A 15 -3.49 11.22 -22.87
C GLN A 15 -4.94 11.08 -22.41
N LYS A 16 -5.30 9.90 -21.88
CA LYS A 16 -6.63 9.67 -21.31
C LYS A 16 -6.85 10.43 -20.00
N ILE A 17 -5.93 10.30 -19.04
CA ILE A 17 -6.18 10.76 -17.66
C ILE A 17 -5.72 12.21 -17.40
N ALA A 18 -4.81 12.74 -18.21
CA ALA A 18 -4.21 14.05 -18.00
C ALA A 18 -4.70 15.13 -18.97
N ALA A 19 -5.85 14.95 -19.60
CA ALA A 19 -6.41 15.91 -20.57
C ALA A 19 -7.05 17.16 -19.92
N GLY A 20 -7.07 17.22 -18.59
CA GLY A 20 -7.67 18.32 -17.82
C GLY A 20 -9.06 17.97 -17.26
N PRO A 21 -9.62 18.82 -16.36
CA PRO A 21 -10.77 18.47 -15.53
C PRO A 21 -12.04 18.06 -16.30
N ARG A 22 -12.22 18.57 -17.50
CA ARG A 22 -13.41 18.32 -18.34
C ARG A 22 -13.21 17.24 -19.41
N LEU A 23 -11.97 16.93 -19.75
CA LEU A 23 -11.64 16.06 -20.88
C LEU A 23 -11.00 14.74 -20.45
N SER A 24 -10.48 14.65 -19.23
CA SER A 24 -9.91 13.43 -18.69
C SER A 24 -10.96 12.32 -18.66
N LYS A 25 -10.53 11.13 -19.09
CA LYS A 25 -11.34 9.91 -19.12
C LYS A 25 -10.81 8.92 -18.10
N ASN A 26 -11.66 8.00 -17.66
CA ASN A 26 -11.26 6.92 -16.77
C ASN A 26 -10.55 5.83 -17.57
N LEU A 27 -9.61 5.15 -16.92
CA LEU A 27 -9.05 3.91 -17.40
C LEU A 27 -10.02 2.75 -17.08
N SER A 28 -10.01 1.75 -17.92
CA SER A 28 -10.57 0.45 -17.54
C SER A 28 -9.67 -0.21 -16.46
N THR A 29 -10.21 -1.22 -15.79
CA THR A 29 -9.44 -2.02 -14.82
C THR A 29 -8.17 -2.59 -15.45
N ALA A 30 -8.25 -3.10 -16.69
CA ALA A 30 -7.10 -3.66 -17.39
C ALA A 30 -6.04 -2.61 -17.74
N GLU A 31 -6.46 -1.42 -18.20
CA GLU A 31 -5.53 -0.31 -18.49
C GLU A 31 -4.85 0.21 -17.22
N ALA A 32 -5.58 0.32 -16.13
CA ALA A 32 -5.04 0.74 -14.83
C ALA A 32 -4.03 -0.29 -14.29
N GLU A 33 -4.35 -1.59 -14.41
CA GLU A 33 -3.47 -2.69 -14.03
C GLU A 33 -2.18 -2.68 -14.87
N ASP A 34 -2.29 -2.52 -16.19
CA ASP A 34 -1.13 -2.45 -17.08
C ASP A 34 -0.27 -1.22 -16.77
N ALA A 35 -0.87 -0.04 -16.66
CA ALA A 35 -0.17 1.21 -16.39
C ALA A 35 0.69 1.14 -15.11
N LEU A 36 0.12 0.64 -14.01
CA LEU A 36 0.88 0.49 -12.76
C LEU A 36 1.91 -0.64 -12.86
N SER A 37 1.62 -1.73 -13.59
CA SER A 37 2.58 -2.81 -13.83
C SER A 37 3.81 -2.31 -14.59
N LEU A 38 3.64 -1.44 -15.60
CA LEU A 38 4.75 -0.81 -16.31
C LEU A 38 5.65 0.01 -15.37
N ILE A 39 5.05 0.73 -14.43
CA ILE A 39 5.79 1.53 -13.44
C ILE A 39 6.54 0.62 -12.46
N LEU A 40 5.88 -0.38 -11.89
CA LEU A 40 6.47 -1.31 -10.92
C LEU A 40 7.62 -2.13 -11.52
N ASN A 41 7.53 -2.45 -12.81
CA ASN A 41 8.57 -3.19 -13.56
C ASN A 41 9.65 -2.28 -14.16
N ASN A 42 9.63 -0.97 -13.85
CA ASN A 42 10.57 0.02 -14.37
C ASN A 42 10.67 0.02 -15.92
N GLN A 43 9.54 -0.18 -16.60
CA GLN A 43 9.44 -0.24 -18.06
C GLN A 43 9.11 1.11 -18.71
N VAL A 44 8.96 2.16 -17.92
CA VAL A 44 8.69 3.52 -18.38
C VAL A 44 9.58 4.52 -17.65
N SER A 45 9.82 5.66 -18.28
CA SER A 45 10.64 6.72 -17.69
C SER A 45 10.07 7.22 -16.36
N LYS A 46 10.95 7.63 -15.43
CA LYS A 46 10.53 8.22 -14.13
C LYS A 46 9.63 9.43 -14.31
N VAL A 47 9.85 10.24 -15.34
CA VAL A 47 9.02 11.40 -15.66
C VAL A 47 7.58 10.97 -15.95
N ARG A 48 7.38 9.99 -16.85
CA ARG A 48 6.05 9.48 -17.17
C ARG A 48 5.38 8.79 -15.99
N ALA A 49 6.14 8.01 -15.22
CA ALA A 49 5.66 7.38 -14.00
C ALA A 49 5.16 8.43 -12.99
N GLY A 50 5.94 9.48 -12.73
CA GLY A 50 5.55 10.56 -11.81
C GLY A 50 4.31 11.32 -12.29
N VAL A 51 4.28 11.70 -13.57
CA VAL A 51 3.11 12.37 -14.16
C VAL A 51 1.87 11.48 -14.08
N PHE A 52 1.98 10.18 -14.37
CA PHE A 52 0.87 9.24 -14.26
C PHE A 52 0.32 9.16 -12.83
N LEU A 53 1.18 8.96 -11.85
CA LEU A 53 0.78 8.83 -10.44
C LEU A 53 0.04 10.08 -9.94
N ILE A 54 0.48 11.27 -10.35
CA ILE A 54 -0.15 12.52 -9.97
C ILE A 54 -1.41 12.81 -10.78
N ALA A 55 -1.40 12.56 -12.09
CA ALA A 55 -2.58 12.78 -12.93
C ALA A 55 -3.76 11.88 -12.52
N ALA A 56 -3.50 10.59 -12.22
CA ALA A 56 -4.52 9.69 -11.70
C ALA A 56 -5.12 10.23 -10.40
N ARG A 57 -4.29 10.69 -9.46
CA ARG A 57 -4.73 11.28 -8.19
C ARG A 57 -5.52 12.57 -8.38
N MET A 58 -5.08 13.45 -9.27
CA MET A 58 -5.76 14.75 -9.52
C MET A 58 -7.09 14.59 -10.25
N LYS A 59 -7.19 13.56 -11.11
CA LYS A 59 -8.45 13.18 -11.77
C LYS A 59 -9.46 12.60 -10.77
N LEU A 60 -9.01 12.10 -9.64
CA LEU A 60 -9.73 11.25 -8.70
C LEU A 60 -9.99 9.86 -9.29
N GLU A 61 -9.32 8.87 -8.73
CA GLU A 61 -9.39 7.48 -9.18
C GLU A 61 -10.79 6.90 -8.98
N THR A 62 -11.29 6.20 -9.98
CA THR A 62 -12.53 5.43 -9.86
C THR A 62 -12.28 4.07 -9.20
N ILE A 63 -13.34 3.41 -8.73
CA ILE A 63 -13.25 2.06 -8.15
C ILE A 63 -12.64 1.05 -9.14
N PRO A 64 -13.05 0.99 -10.43
CA PRO A 64 -12.41 0.10 -11.41
C PRO A 64 -10.91 0.37 -11.61
N GLU A 65 -10.48 1.64 -11.59
CA GLU A 65 -9.05 2.00 -11.67
C GLU A 65 -8.30 1.53 -10.42
N ASN A 66 -8.82 1.79 -9.24
CA ASN A 66 -8.22 1.33 -7.97
C ASN A 66 -8.12 -0.20 -7.90
N ILE A 67 -9.10 -0.94 -8.42
CA ILE A 67 -9.04 -2.41 -8.55
C ILE A 67 -7.89 -2.82 -9.49
N GLY A 68 -7.73 -2.14 -10.63
CA GLY A 68 -6.62 -2.39 -11.56
C GLY A 68 -5.26 -2.15 -10.92
N TYR A 69 -5.06 -1.02 -10.26
CA TYR A 69 -3.84 -0.70 -9.54
C TYR A 69 -3.53 -1.72 -8.42
N TRP A 70 -4.54 -2.09 -7.64
CA TRP A 70 -4.39 -3.11 -6.61
C TRP A 70 -3.97 -4.46 -7.19
N LYS A 71 -4.56 -4.91 -8.31
CA LYS A 71 -4.17 -6.13 -9.01
C LYS A 71 -2.71 -6.10 -9.46
N ALA A 72 -2.24 -4.95 -9.98
CA ALA A 72 -0.84 -4.79 -10.35
C ALA A 72 0.10 -4.99 -9.15
N LEU A 73 -0.23 -4.42 -7.98
CA LEU A 73 0.54 -4.62 -6.75
C LEU A 73 0.52 -6.09 -6.30
N GLN A 74 -0.64 -6.74 -6.36
CA GLN A 74 -0.80 -8.14 -5.94
C GLN A 74 0.08 -9.12 -6.73
N LYS A 75 0.40 -8.85 -7.98
CA LYS A 75 1.30 -9.68 -8.80
C LYS A 75 2.73 -9.77 -8.26
N HIS A 76 3.12 -8.81 -7.44
CA HIS A 76 4.49 -8.73 -6.87
C HIS A 76 4.56 -9.21 -5.42
N ILE A 77 3.43 -9.62 -4.82
CA ILE A 77 3.40 -10.14 -3.46
C ILE A 77 3.31 -11.66 -3.49
N SER A 78 4.22 -12.30 -2.75
CA SER A 78 4.17 -13.71 -2.41
C SER A 78 3.99 -13.82 -0.90
N PRO A 79 2.76 -14.05 -0.39
CA PRO A 79 2.52 -14.09 1.04
C PRO A 79 3.29 -15.21 1.72
N ALA A 80 4.00 -14.89 2.80
CA ALA A 80 4.60 -15.89 3.66
C ALA A 80 3.51 -16.62 4.46
N THR A 81 3.53 -17.94 4.48
CA THR A 81 2.53 -18.72 5.22
C THR A 81 2.95 -18.91 6.67
N VAL A 82 2.04 -18.66 7.60
CA VAL A 82 2.23 -18.87 9.05
C VAL A 82 1.16 -19.81 9.61
N HIS A 83 1.49 -20.55 10.68
CA HIS A 83 0.66 -21.61 11.25
C HIS A 83 -0.34 -21.12 12.31
N PHE A 84 -0.92 -19.94 12.14
CA PHE A 84 -1.97 -19.44 13.03
C PHE A 84 -3.38 -19.74 12.48
N ASN A 85 -4.33 -20.01 13.39
CA ASN A 85 -5.75 -20.12 13.01
C ASN A 85 -6.29 -18.80 12.45
N GLN A 86 -5.82 -17.68 12.99
CA GLN A 86 -6.15 -16.32 12.49
C GLN A 86 -5.00 -15.37 12.80
N ILE A 87 -4.88 -14.32 12.00
CA ILE A 87 -3.90 -13.26 12.21
C ILE A 87 -4.52 -11.89 11.87
N LEU A 88 -4.19 -10.88 12.66
CA LEU A 88 -4.58 -9.50 12.41
C LEU A 88 -3.42 -8.74 11.77
N GLN A 89 -3.68 -8.08 10.64
CA GLN A 89 -2.82 -7.05 10.10
C GLN A 89 -3.32 -5.68 10.56
N ILE A 90 -2.44 -4.87 11.11
CA ILE A 90 -2.68 -3.44 11.33
C ILE A 90 -1.86 -2.68 10.29
N ALA A 91 -2.53 -1.94 9.41
CA ALA A 91 -1.91 -1.16 8.36
C ALA A 91 -2.29 0.32 8.50
N ASP A 92 -1.40 1.08 9.11
CA ASP A 92 -1.51 2.52 9.27
C ASP A 92 -1.05 3.26 7.99
N PRO A 93 -1.34 4.58 7.87
CA PRO A 93 -0.82 5.40 6.77
C PRO A 93 0.71 5.37 6.70
N PHE A 94 1.27 5.04 5.53
CA PHE A 94 2.72 4.92 5.34
C PHE A 94 3.45 6.28 5.26
N ASP A 95 2.72 7.39 5.21
CA ASP A 95 3.28 8.72 5.41
C ASP A 95 3.37 9.11 6.91
N GLY A 96 2.87 8.26 7.80
CA GLY A 96 3.05 8.33 9.24
C GLY A 96 2.22 9.40 9.95
N PHE A 97 2.50 9.57 11.23
CA PHE A 97 1.80 10.47 12.15
C PHE A 97 2.74 11.60 12.61
N GLN A 98 2.23 12.84 12.63
CA GLN A 98 2.97 14.03 13.08
C GLN A 98 2.23 14.85 14.14
N ARG A 99 0.90 14.81 14.12
CA ARG A 99 0.06 15.73 14.92
C ARG A 99 -0.43 15.13 16.22
N ILE A 100 -0.51 13.81 16.28
CA ILE A 100 -0.96 13.07 17.47
C ILE A 100 0.11 12.06 17.91
N PRO A 101 0.17 11.70 19.19
CA PRO A 101 1.05 10.63 19.67
C PRO A 101 0.73 9.31 18.95
N TYR A 102 1.76 8.62 18.49
CA TYR A 102 1.62 7.39 17.75
C TYR A 102 1.63 6.18 18.69
N PHE A 103 0.46 5.70 19.07
CA PHE A 103 0.31 4.54 19.95
C PHE A 103 0.17 3.21 19.20
N GLY A 104 -0.09 3.23 17.89
CA GLY A 104 -0.31 2.03 17.08
C GLY A 104 0.81 0.98 17.23
N PHE A 105 2.05 1.42 17.33
CA PHE A 105 3.20 0.55 17.57
C PHE A 105 3.04 -0.31 18.85
N TYR A 106 2.62 0.31 19.94
CA TYR A 106 2.52 -0.35 21.26
C TYR A 106 1.24 -1.19 21.41
N VAL A 107 0.23 -0.95 20.58
CA VAL A 107 -1.02 -1.74 20.58
C VAL A 107 -0.77 -3.17 20.08
N ILE A 108 0.17 -3.37 19.18
CA ILE A 108 0.48 -4.68 18.58
C ILE A 108 0.85 -5.75 19.63
N PRO A 109 1.86 -5.57 20.49
CA PRO A 109 2.17 -6.57 21.52
C PRO A 109 1.04 -6.75 22.54
N VAL A 110 0.23 -5.72 22.82
CA VAL A 110 -0.92 -5.86 23.72
C VAL A 110 -1.99 -6.76 23.11
N ILE A 111 -2.32 -6.60 21.83
CA ILE A 111 -3.27 -7.47 21.13
C ILE A 111 -2.77 -8.92 21.11
N ALA A 112 -1.48 -9.12 20.88
CA ALA A 112 -0.87 -10.45 20.92
C ALA A 112 -1.02 -11.11 22.29
N GLN A 113 -0.81 -10.37 23.37
CA GLN A 113 -1.02 -10.88 24.75
C GLN A 113 -2.48 -11.20 25.06
N LEU A 114 -3.43 -10.56 24.39
CA LEU A 114 -4.86 -10.90 24.47
C LEU A 114 -5.22 -12.17 23.67
N GLY A 115 -4.24 -12.83 23.05
CA GLY A 115 -4.40 -14.11 22.36
C GLY A 115 -4.71 -14.01 20.86
N LEU A 116 -4.63 -12.82 20.27
CA LEU A 116 -4.79 -12.65 18.82
C LEU A 116 -3.42 -12.37 18.17
N PRO A 117 -2.86 -13.32 17.39
CA PRO A 117 -1.67 -13.05 16.58
C PRO A 117 -1.84 -11.84 15.69
N VAL A 118 -0.83 -10.97 15.64
CA VAL A 118 -0.94 -9.67 14.99
C VAL A 118 0.39 -9.19 14.41
N TYR A 119 0.34 -8.47 13.29
CA TYR A 119 1.52 -7.76 12.79
C TYR A 119 1.16 -6.36 12.30
N GLY A 120 2.14 -5.46 12.45
CA GLY A 120 2.10 -4.14 11.86
C GLY A 120 2.68 -4.17 10.44
N HIS A 121 2.04 -3.49 9.50
CA HIS A 121 2.55 -3.34 8.14
C HIS A 121 2.68 -1.86 7.80
N SER A 122 3.90 -1.43 7.43
CA SER A 122 4.18 -0.04 7.05
C SER A 122 5.40 0.07 6.12
N ALA A 123 5.93 1.27 5.99
CA ALA A 123 7.17 1.59 5.31
C ALA A 123 7.95 2.61 6.13
N LEU A 124 9.20 2.90 5.79
CA LEU A 124 9.84 4.14 6.21
C LEU A 124 8.97 5.32 5.80
N PRO A 125 9.00 6.45 6.54
CA PRO A 125 8.14 7.59 6.28
C PRO A 125 8.12 8.04 4.82
N LEU A 126 6.94 8.28 4.30
CA LEU A 126 6.70 8.73 2.93
C LEU A 126 6.14 10.16 2.91
N PRO A 127 6.25 10.88 1.75
CA PRO A 127 5.61 12.18 1.60
C PRO A 127 4.07 12.08 1.64
N PRO A 128 3.37 13.16 1.98
CA PRO A 128 3.91 14.50 2.26
C PRO A 128 4.33 14.74 3.70
N LYS A 129 3.94 13.86 4.65
CA LYS A 129 4.15 14.13 6.07
C LYS A 129 5.54 13.75 6.58
N PHE A 130 6.09 12.61 6.11
CA PHE A 130 7.31 12.03 6.71
C PHE A 130 7.20 11.87 8.23
N GLY A 131 5.99 11.47 8.68
CA GLY A 131 5.67 11.28 10.09
C GLY A 131 6.16 9.93 10.62
N ILE A 132 5.93 9.68 11.90
CA ILE A 132 6.32 8.44 12.58
C ILE A 132 5.53 7.25 12.04
N THR A 133 6.21 6.17 11.65
CA THR A 133 5.64 4.90 11.22
C THR A 133 6.18 3.74 12.07
N PHE A 134 5.61 2.53 11.95
CA PHE A 134 6.19 1.34 12.58
C PHE A 134 7.67 1.16 12.21
N GLU A 135 7.97 1.27 10.91
CA GLU A 135 9.31 1.07 10.40
C GLU A 135 10.29 2.12 10.87
N ASP A 136 9.85 3.38 10.98
CA ASP A 136 10.66 4.47 11.53
C ASP A 136 11.05 4.18 12.99
N LEU A 137 10.09 3.77 13.82
CA LEU A 137 10.37 3.40 15.21
C LEU A 137 11.35 2.24 15.30
N LEU A 138 11.16 1.18 14.50
CA LEU A 138 12.06 0.03 14.52
C LEU A 138 13.49 0.41 14.15
N GLN A 139 13.68 1.09 13.02
CA GLN A 139 15.03 1.39 12.52
C GLN A 139 15.72 2.52 13.26
N ASN A 140 15.02 3.63 13.45
CA ASN A 140 15.63 4.85 13.93
C ASN A 140 15.62 4.98 15.46
N HIS A 141 14.61 4.42 16.12
CA HIS A 141 14.47 4.49 17.57
C HIS A 141 15.00 3.22 18.27
N TYR A 142 14.53 2.04 17.86
CA TYR A 142 14.94 0.77 18.48
C TYR A 142 16.17 0.13 17.84
N LYS A 143 16.68 0.67 16.73
CA LYS A 143 17.86 0.16 15.99
C LYS A 143 17.71 -1.29 15.51
N ILE A 144 16.49 -1.72 15.22
CA ILE A 144 16.17 -3.03 14.67
C ILE A 144 16.16 -2.92 13.15
N GLY A 145 17.14 -3.57 12.50
CA GLY A 145 17.29 -3.53 11.03
C GLY A 145 16.15 -4.20 10.28
N GLN A 146 16.17 -4.10 8.96
CA GLN A 146 15.27 -4.80 8.03
C GLN A 146 15.71 -6.26 7.88
N GLY A 147 14.82 -7.12 7.39
CA GLY A 147 15.17 -8.46 6.99
C GLY A 147 14.06 -9.50 7.13
N GLU A 148 14.26 -10.62 6.45
CA GLU A 148 13.35 -11.77 6.46
C GLU A 148 13.06 -12.30 7.87
N TYR A 149 13.96 -12.09 8.82
CA TYR A 149 13.78 -12.52 10.20
C TYR A 149 12.48 -11.99 10.84
N ARG A 150 11.96 -10.87 10.39
CA ARG A 150 10.69 -10.30 10.89
C ARG A 150 9.49 -11.16 10.52
N ILE A 151 9.52 -11.84 9.38
CA ILE A 151 8.51 -12.82 8.98
C ILE A 151 8.71 -14.10 9.80
N THR A 152 9.96 -14.58 9.94
CA THR A 152 10.27 -15.76 10.74
C THR A 152 10.00 -15.58 12.23
N LEU A 153 9.99 -14.34 12.73
CA LEU A 153 9.54 -14.05 14.10
C LEU A 153 8.08 -14.43 14.32
N LEU A 154 7.21 -14.28 13.32
CA LEU A 154 5.81 -14.70 13.41
C LEU A 154 5.62 -16.21 13.54
N GLU A 155 6.62 -17.02 13.19
CA GLU A 155 6.60 -18.48 13.45
C GLU A 155 6.85 -18.82 14.91
N LYS A 156 7.53 -17.94 15.64
CA LYS A 156 7.97 -18.14 17.04
C LYS A 156 7.20 -17.29 18.03
N HIS A 157 6.71 -16.15 17.61
CA HIS A 157 6.04 -15.15 18.45
C HIS A 157 4.72 -14.72 17.83
N PRO A 158 3.68 -14.40 18.64
CA PRO A 158 2.36 -14.01 18.13
C PRO A 158 2.32 -12.58 17.59
N PHE A 159 3.45 -11.89 17.45
CA PHE A 159 3.49 -10.56 16.83
C PHE A 159 4.81 -10.25 16.12
N SER A 160 4.72 -9.33 15.14
CA SER A 160 5.88 -8.75 14.43
C SER A 160 5.52 -7.43 13.77
N TYR A 161 6.50 -6.79 13.12
CA TYR A 161 6.32 -5.60 12.28
C TYR A 161 7.00 -5.85 10.94
N LEU A 162 6.28 -5.61 9.85
CA LEU A 162 6.75 -5.84 8.49
C LEU A 162 6.81 -4.54 7.72
N SER A 163 7.84 -4.39 6.91
CA SER A 163 8.03 -3.25 6.03
C SER A 163 7.71 -3.59 4.58
N THR A 164 7.35 -2.59 3.81
CA THR A 164 7.24 -2.70 2.35
C THR A 164 8.56 -3.15 1.72
N SER A 165 9.71 -2.74 2.27
CA SER A 165 11.02 -3.21 1.81
C SER A 165 11.20 -4.72 1.94
N ASP A 166 10.59 -5.33 2.97
CA ASP A 166 10.66 -6.78 3.20
C ASP A 166 9.65 -7.56 2.34
N THR A 167 8.53 -6.93 2.00
CA THR A 167 7.34 -7.62 1.46
C THR A 167 7.02 -7.29 0.00
N LEU A 168 7.42 -6.12 -0.49
CA LEU A 168 7.16 -5.63 -1.84
C LEU A 168 8.27 -4.67 -2.32
N PRO A 169 9.46 -5.19 -2.65
CA PRO A 169 10.61 -4.37 -3.06
C PRO A 169 10.34 -3.48 -4.27
N GLN A 170 9.46 -3.89 -5.19
CA GLN A 170 9.09 -3.09 -6.36
C GLN A 170 8.37 -1.80 -5.99
N LEU A 171 7.54 -1.82 -4.94
CA LEU A 171 6.88 -0.62 -4.41
C LEU A 171 7.88 0.25 -3.65
N GLU A 172 8.78 -0.36 -2.89
CA GLU A 172 9.85 0.35 -2.17
C GLU A 172 10.79 1.06 -3.16
N ALA A 173 11.08 0.46 -4.31
CA ALA A 173 11.90 1.07 -5.37
C ALA A 173 11.31 2.40 -5.90
N LEU A 174 10.02 2.63 -5.72
CA LEU A 174 9.37 3.91 -6.09
C LEU A 174 9.54 5.01 -5.04
N ARG A 175 10.24 4.77 -3.91
CA ARG A 175 10.41 5.74 -2.81
C ARG A 175 10.99 7.06 -3.29
N SER A 176 12.09 7.04 -4.07
CA SER A 176 12.71 8.27 -4.58
C SER A 176 11.74 9.07 -5.44
N LEU A 177 11.04 8.39 -6.36
CA LEU A 177 10.02 9.02 -7.21
C LEU A 177 8.89 9.62 -6.37
N ARG A 178 8.38 8.88 -5.38
CA ARG A 178 7.32 9.38 -4.47
C ARG A 178 7.79 10.59 -3.67
N THR A 179 9.05 10.62 -3.26
CA THR A 179 9.65 11.77 -2.58
C THR A 179 9.70 13.01 -3.49
N GLU A 180 10.08 12.84 -4.74
CA GLU A 180 10.16 13.94 -5.72
C GLU A 180 8.79 14.50 -6.11
N ILE A 181 7.75 13.66 -6.22
CA ILE A 181 6.38 14.11 -6.51
C ILE A 181 5.67 14.74 -5.32
N VAL A 182 6.20 14.60 -4.10
CA VAL A 182 5.77 15.28 -2.84
C VAL A 182 4.34 14.92 -2.41
N LYS A 183 3.45 14.56 -3.30
CA LYS A 183 2.01 14.31 -3.03
C LYS A 183 1.73 12.81 -2.87
N ARG A 184 0.64 12.48 -2.15
CA ARG A 184 0.15 11.11 -2.05
C ARG A 184 -0.47 10.67 -3.38
N PRO A 185 0.08 9.66 -4.08
CA PRO A 185 -0.62 9.01 -5.18
C PRO A 185 -1.65 7.99 -4.64
N MET A 186 -2.41 7.36 -5.54
CA MET A 186 -3.34 6.28 -5.18
C MET A 186 -2.69 5.14 -4.38
N LEU A 187 -1.39 4.94 -4.54
CA LEU A 187 -0.62 3.92 -3.80
C LEU A 187 -0.81 4.03 -2.29
N ALA A 188 -0.93 5.24 -1.74
CA ALA A 188 -1.10 5.47 -0.31
C ALA A 188 -2.40 4.86 0.27
N THR A 189 -3.38 4.57 -0.57
CA THR A 189 -4.60 3.84 -0.19
C THR A 189 -4.41 2.34 -0.34
N LEU A 190 -3.81 1.91 -1.46
CA LEU A 190 -3.76 0.51 -1.89
C LEU A 190 -2.73 -0.31 -1.13
N GLU A 191 -1.59 0.29 -0.78
CA GLU A 191 -0.50 -0.38 -0.07
C GLU A 191 -0.90 -0.94 1.30
N LYS A 192 -1.94 -0.39 1.91
CA LYS A 192 -2.49 -0.84 3.20
C LYS A 192 -3.31 -2.14 3.09
N ILE A 193 -3.81 -2.48 1.89
CA ILE A 193 -4.66 -3.66 1.66
C ILE A 193 -3.86 -4.80 1.00
N LEU A 194 -2.57 -4.79 1.14
CA LEU A 194 -1.70 -5.86 0.67
C LEU A 194 -1.58 -6.94 1.75
N LEU A 195 -1.53 -8.21 1.35
CA LEU A 195 -1.43 -9.35 2.26
C LEU A 195 -0.03 -9.97 2.20
N PRO A 196 0.94 -9.49 2.99
CA PRO A 196 2.30 -10.05 2.99
C PRO A 196 2.44 -11.34 3.79
N VAL A 197 1.48 -11.62 4.69
CA VAL A 197 1.48 -12.84 5.51
C VAL A 197 0.11 -13.49 5.44
N LYS A 198 0.08 -14.81 5.28
CA LYS A 198 -1.12 -15.61 5.17
C LYS A 198 -1.22 -16.66 6.27
N ALA A 199 -2.26 -16.57 7.08
CA ALA A 199 -2.72 -17.57 8.03
C ALA A 199 -3.98 -18.27 7.50
N ARG A 200 -4.59 -19.14 8.30
CA ARG A 200 -5.85 -19.79 7.95
C ARG A 200 -7.00 -18.76 7.79
N ARG A 201 -7.05 -17.74 8.65
CA ARG A 201 -7.94 -16.58 8.53
C ARG A 201 -7.12 -15.30 8.66
N ASN A 202 -7.38 -14.36 7.77
CA ASN A 202 -6.64 -13.11 7.67
C ASN A 202 -7.59 -11.94 7.93
N ILE A 203 -7.24 -11.10 8.90
CA ILE A 203 -8.04 -9.94 9.28
C ILE A 203 -7.19 -8.70 9.03
N LEU A 204 -7.78 -7.69 8.39
CA LEU A 204 -7.16 -6.39 8.20
C LEU A 204 -7.88 -5.33 9.04
N ALA A 205 -7.12 -4.55 9.80
CA ALA A 205 -7.57 -3.29 10.37
C ALA A 205 -6.78 -2.15 9.73
N THR A 206 -7.49 -1.21 9.12
CA THR A 206 -6.90 -0.03 8.47
C THR A 206 -7.80 1.18 8.61
N THR A 207 -7.30 2.37 8.25
CA THR A 207 -8.03 3.62 8.39
C THR A 207 -8.06 4.42 7.10
N TYR A 208 -9.05 5.30 6.98
CA TYR A 208 -9.10 6.38 6.01
C TYR A 208 -9.32 7.71 6.73
N PHE A 209 -9.01 8.81 6.08
CA PHE A 209 -9.26 10.15 6.62
C PHE A 209 -10.26 10.93 5.76
N HIS A 210 -10.03 11.01 4.45
CA HIS A 210 -10.92 11.76 3.56
C HIS A 210 -12.15 10.93 3.17
N ARG A 211 -13.32 11.54 3.22
CA ARG A 211 -14.58 10.92 2.77
C ARG A 211 -14.47 10.44 1.32
N GLY A 212 -15.08 9.30 1.02
CA GLY A 212 -15.05 8.65 -0.29
C GLY A 212 -14.02 7.52 -0.42
N TYR A 213 -12.96 7.53 0.39
CA TYR A 213 -11.97 6.43 0.38
C TYR A 213 -12.46 5.15 1.05
N GLU A 214 -13.43 5.26 1.97
CA GLU A 214 -14.09 4.10 2.59
C GLU A 214 -14.67 3.15 1.56
N SER A 215 -15.27 3.68 0.49
CA SER A 215 -15.85 2.88 -0.59
C SER A 215 -14.78 2.11 -1.36
N ALA A 216 -13.68 2.75 -1.73
CA ALA A 216 -12.56 2.11 -2.43
C ALA A 216 -11.92 1.01 -1.55
N LEU A 217 -11.67 1.31 -0.28
CA LEU A 217 -11.12 0.34 0.69
C LEU A 217 -12.06 -0.87 0.86
N THR A 218 -13.35 -0.64 0.94
CA THR A 218 -14.37 -1.69 1.10
C THR A 218 -14.44 -2.58 -0.15
N GLU A 219 -14.50 -2.00 -1.34
CA GLU A 219 -14.60 -2.78 -2.58
C GLU A 219 -13.31 -3.58 -2.87
N ILE A 220 -12.14 -2.98 -2.63
CA ILE A 220 -10.87 -3.72 -2.75
C ILE A 220 -10.77 -4.78 -1.66
N GLY A 221 -11.20 -4.46 -0.44
CA GLY A 221 -11.25 -5.40 0.67
C GLY A 221 -12.06 -6.66 0.37
N LYS A 222 -13.20 -6.54 -0.33
CA LYS A 222 -14.01 -7.68 -0.79
C LYS A 222 -13.28 -8.57 -1.82
N LEU A 223 -12.38 -7.99 -2.62
CA LEU A 223 -11.59 -8.70 -3.63
C LEU A 223 -10.28 -9.23 -3.07
N SER A 224 -9.87 -8.73 -1.91
CA SER A 224 -8.64 -9.15 -1.24
C SER A 224 -8.77 -10.55 -0.64
N GLN A 225 -7.64 -11.12 -0.25
CA GLN A 225 -7.61 -12.43 0.42
C GLN A 225 -7.81 -12.32 1.95
N PHE A 226 -8.29 -11.18 2.45
CA PHE A 226 -8.68 -11.04 3.84
C PHE A 226 -10.10 -11.58 4.06
N ASP A 227 -10.26 -12.39 5.10
CA ASP A 227 -11.58 -12.91 5.51
C ASP A 227 -12.42 -11.82 6.17
N LYS A 228 -11.78 -10.81 6.75
CA LYS A 228 -12.42 -9.65 7.36
C LYS A 228 -11.60 -8.40 7.18
N VAL A 229 -12.24 -7.31 6.77
CA VAL A 229 -11.63 -5.98 6.67
C VAL A 229 -12.37 -5.02 7.57
N ILE A 230 -11.65 -4.40 8.50
CA ILE A 230 -12.14 -3.38 9.42
C ILE A 230 -11.58 -2.05 8.95
N VAL A 231 -12.47 -1.14 8.55
CA VAL A 231 -12.09 0.19 8.03
C VAL A 231 -12.61 1.24 9.00
N GLY A 232 -11.68 1.92 9.67
CA GLY A 232 -11.98 2.99 10.62
C GLY A 232 -11.79 4.38 10.01
N ASN A 233 -12.50 5.38 10.57
CA ASN A 233 -12.19 6.78 10.26
C ASN A 233 -11.00 7.22 11.11
N GLY A 234 -9.91 7.63 10.48
CA GLY A 234 -8.71 8.12 11.17
C GLY A 234 -8.87 9.57 11.65
N MET A 235 -8.14 9.91 12.69
CA MET A 235 -8.15 11.25 13.29
C MET A 235 -7.10 12.17 12.68
N GLU A 236 -6.08 11.64 12.02
CA GLU A 236 -5.01 12.40 11.37
C GLU A 236 -4.86 12.00 9.92
N GLY A 237 -4.91 13.01 9.06
CA GLY A 237 -4.74 12.86 7.61
C GLY A 237 -3.41 13.45 7.10
#